data_3bc63ad9fec231564793b583f65015bc
#
_entry.id   3bc63ad9fec231564793b583f65015bc
#
_cell.length_a   1.000
_cell.length_b   1.000
_cell.length_c   1.000
_cell.angle_alpha   90.00
_cell.angle_beta   90.00
_cell.angle_gamma   90.00
#
_symmetry.space_group_name_H-M   'P 1'
#
loop_
_entity.id
_entity.type
_entity.pdbx_description
1 polymer ?
#
loop_
_entity_poly.entity_id
_entity_poly.type
_entity_poly.pdbx_seq_one_letter_code
_entity_poly.pdbx_strand_id
1 'polypeptide(L)'
;MRALLAALLLGLALPAAAAPLVIGGTIITPKAVMAHGWLVVTDGKISAIAKDKPVIAGAKVLETTDLVFPGFIDLHNHPLWAVFPRFAPKAPPPAAPWPNRYAWRGDARYLAALQHPWWDLMTHGAFCDLDEYAELQALMGGTTSILGLDLVDENAPPPACIRGLARNLDYQSGFYGEQTGHEPIAWVLGVFSDMKFAAARKLHDGMDAGKLDLAVVHAAEGRKDDAESRAEFTMLKSWGLLGPHTAIVHGVALGPKEFAEMAKAGAALVWSPRSNMELYGQTADIKQAAAAGLKIALAPDWAPTGSQNMLGEIAYAAGLNKGFSAKELFEMASAAPARIAHLDDKTGVLEKGRAADLFLLHGDARDPYAALVHARPQDVTLTMVGGAPLYGARANLAALGAATPEAITVCGQERAFSGLPKSYKQLVADLTVKLRAHGIALAPIADCPR
;
A
#
# COMPACT_ATOMS: atom_id res chain seq x y z
N MET A 1 42.09 -21.80 53.94
CA MET A 1 40.74 -21.56 53.47
C MET A 1 40.81 -21.27 51.96
N ARG A 2 40.46 -22.25 51.13
CA ARG A 2 40.44 -22.07 49.66
C ARG A 2 38.98 -21.81 49.25
N ALA A 3 38.68 -20.62 48.71
CA ALA A 3 37.36 -20.30 48.18
C ALA A 3 37.28 -20.83 46.75
N LEU A 4 36.34 -21.75 46.48
CA LEU A 4 35.94 -22.15 45.13
C LEU A 4 35.04 -21.04 44.54
N LEU A 5 35.48 -20.39 43.46
CA LEU A 5 34.63 -19.61 42.59
C LEU A 5 33.89 -20.58 41.66
N ALA A 6 32.57 -20.76 41.84
CA ALA A 6 31.73 -21.40 40.85
C ALA A 6 31.34 -20.37 39.75
N ALA A 7 31.88 -20.52 38.56
CA ALA A 7 31.48 -19.74 37.38
C ALA A 7 30.11 -20.24 36.87
N LEU A 8 29.07 -19.42 37.06
CA LEU A 8 27.75 -19.64 36.43
C LEU A 8 27.84 -19.32 34.93
N LEU A 9 27.94 -20.32 34.08
CA LEU A 9 27.74 -20.17 32.64
C LEU A 9 26.25 -19.93 32.39
N LEU A 10 25.83 -18.65 32.26
CA LEU A 10 24.55 -18.30 31.66
C LEU A 10 24.64 -18.63 30.16
N GLY A 11 24.10 -19.74 29.77
CA GLY A 11 23.87 -20.08 28.37
C GLY A 11 22.85 -19.10 27.78
N LEU A 12 23.32 -18.15 26.97
CA LEU A 12 22.47 -17.37 26.08
C LEU A 12 21.79 -18.33 25.11
N ALA A 13 20.56 -18.69 25.39
CA ALA A 13 19.71 -19.40 24.42
C ALA A 13 19.52 -18.47 23.22
N LEU A 14 20.19 -18.76 22.11
CA LEU A 14 19.90 -18.12 20.84
C LEU A 14 18.42 -18.38 20.52
N PRO A 15 17.67 -17.35 20.06
CA PRO A 15 16.30 -17.56 19.63
C PRO A 15 16.29 -18.66 18.57
N ALA A 16 15.45 -19.68 18.76
CA ALA A 16 15.30 -20.73 17.76
C ALA A 16 14.92 -20.11 16.42
N ALA A 17 15.68 -20.40 15.38
CA ALA A 17 15.37 -19.94 14.02
C ALA A 17 13.94 -20.38 13.65
N ALA A 18 13.16 -19.50 13.03
CA ALA A 18 11.80 -19.83 12.60
C ALA A 18 11.83 -20.99 11.61
N ALA A 19 10.88 -21.92 11.71
CA ALA A 19 10.79 -23.05 10.80
C ALA A 19 10.64 -22.54 9.35
N PRO A 20 11.39 -23.09 8.38
CA PRO A 20 11.21 -22.75 6.98
C PRO A 20 9.78 -23.00 6.51
N LEU A 21 9.28 -22.17 5.57
CA LEU A 21 7.99 -22.37 4.95
C LEU A 21 8.19 -22.82 3.51
N VAL A 22 7.39 -23.77 3.06
CA VAL A 22 7.38 -24.30 1.69
C VAL A 22 5.98 -24.14 1.13
N ILE A 23 5.84 -23.32 0.08
CA ILE A 23 4.56 -22.97 -0.51
C ILE A 23 4.54 -23.44 -1.97
N GLY A 24 3.63 -24.35 -2.30
CA GLY A 24 3.37 -24.81 -3.66
C GLY A 24 2.22 -24.03 -4.29
N GLY A 25 2.24 -23.85 -5.61
CA GLY A 25 1.21 -23.14 -6.37
C GLY A 25 1.67 -22.78 -7.78
N THR A 26 0.93 -21.90 -8.46
CA THR A 26 1.38 -21.27 -9.70
C THR A 26 2.17 -20.00 -9.36
N ILE A 27 3.50 -20.06 -9.44
CA ILE A 27 4.37 -18.97 -9.00
C ILE A 27 4.55 -17.93 -10.12
N ILE A 28 4.21 -16.67 -9.83
CA ILE A 28 4.34 -15.55 -10.76
C ILE A 28 5.68 -14.85 -10.54
N THR A 29 6.67 -15.18 -11.36
CA THR A 29 7.99 -14.56 -11.31
C THR A 29 8.15 -13.51 -12.42
N PRO A 30 9.16 -12.61 -12.35
CA PRO A 30 9.42 -11.66 -13.43
C PRO A 30 9.69 -12.32 -14.79
N LYS A 31 10.22 -13.55 -14.78
CA LYS A 31 10.66 -14.27 -15.97
C LYS A 31 9.61 -15.21 -16.55
N ALA A 32 8.75 -15.77 -15.72
CA ALA A 32 7.78 -16.78 -16.14
C ALA A 32 6.66 -16.99 -15.11
N VAL A 33 5.53 -17.48 -15.60
CA VAL A 33 4.50 -18.14 -14.80
C VAL A 33 4.90 -19.61 -14.65
N MET A 34 5.18 -20.04 -13.44
CA MET A 34 5.64 -21.41 -13.14
C MET A 34 4.48 -22.21 -12.56
N ALA A 35 3.79 -22.97 -13.41
CA ALA A 35 2.75 -23.88 -12.95
C ALA A 35 3.37 -24.98 -12.06
N HIS A 36 2.67 -25.31 -10.97
CA HIS A 36 3.11 -26.32 -9.98
C HIS A 36 4.52 -26.06 -9.41
N GLY A 37 4.90 -24.77 -9.28
CA GLY A 37 6.16 -24.37 -8.68
C GLY A 37 6.13 -24.37 -7.15
N TRP A 38 7.30 -24.23 -6.56
CA TRP A 38 7.51 -24.21 -5.11
C TRP A 38 8.36 -23.03 -4.70
N LEU A 39 7.95 -22.33 -3.67
CA LEU A 39 8.65 -21.22 -3.06
C LEU A 39 9.06 -21.59 -1.64
N VAL A 40 10.30 -21.32 -1.27
CA VAL A 40 10.83 -21.56 0.07
C VAL A 40 11.09 -20.22 0.74
N VAL A 41 10.57 -20.08 1.96
CA VAL A 41 10.80 -18.90 2.80
C VAL A 41 11.64 -19.30 4.01
N THR A 42 12.69 -18.54 4.27
CA THR A 42 13.55 -18.69 5.44
C THR A 42 13.88 -17.28 5.96
N ASP A 43 13.73 -17.07 7.25
CA ASP A 43 14.03 -15.79 7.92
C ASP A 43 13.37 -14.59 7.22
N GLY A 44 12.10 -14.74 6.86
CA GLY A 44 11.30 -13.68 6.23
C GLY A 44 11.64 -13.37 4.78
N LYS A 45 12.54 -14.14 4.13
CA LYS A 45 12.96 -13.95 2.75
C LYS A 45 12.70 -15.18 1.88
N ILE A 46 12.53 -14.98 0.60
CA ILE A 46 12.49 -16.04 -0.40
C ILE A 46 13.90 -16.62 -0.54
N SER A 47 14.12 -17.83 -0.04
CA SER A 47 15.43 -18.50 -0.12
C SER A 47 15.60 -19.34 -1.38
N ALA A 48 14.50 -19.86 -1.95
CA ALA A 48 14.52 -20.59 -3.22
C ALA A 48 13.16 -20.54 -3.93
N ILE A 49 13.19 -20.70 -5.26
CA ILE A 49 12.04 -21.03 -6.11
C ILE A 49 12.43 -22.25 -6.94
N ALA A 50 11.61 -23.30 -6.92
CA ALA A 50 11.92 -24.59 -7.53
C ALA A 50 10.73 -25.16 -8.31
N LYS A 51 10.99 -26.04 -9.28
CA LYS A 51 9.95 -26.81 -9.98
C LYS A 51 9.46 -27.99 -9.15
N ASP A 52 10.39 -28.67 -8.50
CA ASP A 52 10.09 -29.84 -7.70
C ASP A 52 9.93 -29.46 -6.23
N LYS A 53 9.07 -30.19 -5.52
CA LYS A 53 8.81 -29.98 -4.10
C LYS A 53 10.09 -30.18 -3.27
N PRO A 54 10.62 -29.14 -2.63
CA PRO A 54 11.80 -29.28 -1.80
C PRO A 54 11.47 -30.04 -0.52
N VAL A 55 12.37 -30.93 -0.10
CA VAL A 55 12.28 -31.64 1.17
C VAL A 55 13.20 -30.94 2.17
N ILE A 56 12.60 -30.24 3.13
CA ILE A 56 13.33 -29.46 4.15
C ILE A 56 12.87 -29.93 5.53
N ALA A 57 13.81 -30.38 6.35
CA ALA A 57 13.52 -30.87 7.69
C ALA A 57 12.87 -29.76 8.55
N GLY A 58 11.75 -30.09 9.20
CA GLY A 58 11.03 -29.17 10.06
C GLY A 58 10.25 -28.06 9.34
N ALA A 59 10.24 -28.04 8.00
CA ALA A 59 9.47 -27.05 7.25
C ALA A 59 7.97 -27.24 7.44
N LYS A 60 7.24 -26.10 7.51
CA LYS A 60 5.79 -26.06 7.37
C LYS A 60 5.45 -25.96 5.89
N VAL A 61 4.51 -26.77 5.42
CA VAL A 61 4.21 -26.93 4.00
C VAL A 61 2.77 -26.56 3.72
N LEU A 62 2.58 -25.64 2.78
CA LEU A 62 1.29 -25.35 2.16
C LEU A 62 1.34 -25.79 0.69
N GLU A 63 0.54 -26.76 0.33
CA GLU A 63 0.36 -27.22 -1.05
C GLU A 63 -1.00 -26.77 -1.55
N THR A 64 -1.01 -25.99 -2.64
CA THR A 64 -2.22 -25.43 -3.22
C THR A 64 -2.11 -25.34 -4.74
N THR A 65 -3.22 -25.09 -5.41
CA THR A 65 -3.28 -24.76 -6.86
C THR A 65 -3.40 -23.27 -7.11
N ASP A 66 -3.43 -22.46 -6.06
CA ASP A 66 -3.61 -21.01 -6.16
C ASP A 66 -2.44 -20.32 -6.87
N LEU A 67 -2.72 -19.11 -7.35
CA LEU A 67 -1.73 -18.23 -7.95
C LEU A 67 -0.94 -17.54 -6.83
N VAL A 68 0.38 -17.58 -6.90
CA VAL A 68 1.27 -16.93 -5.93
C VAL A 68 1.86 -15.68 -6.57
N PHE A 69 1.40 -14.52 -6.12
CA PHE A 69 1.87 -13.22 -6.57
C PHE A 69 2.77 -12.56 -5.52
N PRO A 70 3.72 -11.68 -5.92
CA PRO A 70 4.36 -10.76 -4.98
C PRO A 70 3.31 -9.83 -4.39
N GLY A 71 3.50 -9.44 -3.14
CA GLY A 71 2.63 -8.46 -2.47
C GLY A 71 2.60 -7.12 -3.21
N PHE A 72 1.45 -6.49 -3.21
CA PHE A 72 1.30 -5.15 -3.77
C PHE A 72 1.98 -4.11 -2.89
N ILE A 73 2.44 -3.04 -3.55
CA ILE A 73 3.04 -1.86 -2.93
C ILE A 73 2.20 -0.66 -3.30
N ASP A 74 1.61 -0.06 -2.30
CA ASP A 74 0.75 1.11 -2.41
C ASP A 74 1.53 2.38 -2.07
N LEU A 75 1.85 3.18 -3.08
CA LEU A 75 2.59 4.45 -2.92
C LEU A 75 1.68 5.67 -2.76
N HIS A 76 0.37 5.47 -2.66
CA HIS A 76 -0.56 6.56 -2.45
C HIS A 76 -1.83 6.06 -1.76
N ASN A 77 -1.88 6.23 -0.47
CA ASN A 77 -3.05 5.96 0.34
C ASN A 77 -3.26 7.08 1.38
N HIS A 78 -4.41 7.05 2.02
CA HIS A 78 -4.71 7.78 3.25
C HIS A 78 -5.34 6.76 4.22
N PRO A 79 -4.54 5.86 4.81
CA PRO A 79 -5.06 4.71 5.55
C PRO A 79 -5.95 5.12 6.72
N LEU A 80 -5.66 6.20 7.40
CA LEU A 80 -6.44 6.67 8.54
C LEU A 80 -7.88 7.12 8.20
N TRP A 81 -8.21 7.15 6.89
CA TRP A 81 -9.56 7.47 6.38
C TRP A 81 -10.35 6.22 5.97
N ALA A 82 -9.78 5.03 6.09
CA ALA A 82 -10.38 3.77 5.66
C ALA A 82 -11.69 3.40 6.38
N VAL A 83 -11.89 3.95 7.56
CA VAL A 83 -13.09 3.74 8.39
C VAL A 83 -14.32 4.51 7.92
N PHE A 84 -14.12 5.51 7.05
CA PHE A 84 -15.21 6.36 6.58
C PHE A 84 -15.92 5.76 5.38
N PRO A 85 -17.24 5.95 5.26
CA PRO A 85 -18.00 5.52 4.10
C PRO A 85 -17.61 6.33 2.86
N ARG A 86 -18.00 5.83 1.70
CA ARG A 86 -17.75 6.52 0.43
C ARG A 86 -18.34 7.95 0.44
N PHE A 87 -17.55 8.85 -0.11
CA PHE A 87 -17.87 10.27 -0.19
C PHE A 87 -17.42 10.83 -1.56
N ALA A 88 -18.39 11.13 -2.41
CA ALA A 88 -18.12 11.75 -3.70
C ALA A 88 -19.26 12.75 -4.04
N PRO A 89 -19.46 13.83 -3.22
CA PRO A 89 -20.46 14.82 -3.54
C PRO A 89 -20.04 15.59 -4.80
N LYS A 90 -21.00 15.87 -5.67
CA LYS A 90 -20.77 16.77 -6.80
C LYS A 90 -20.58 18.19 -6.28
N ALA A 91 -19.83 19.02 -7.04
CA ALA A 91 -19.74 20.45 -6.79
C ALA A 91 -21.14 21.08 -6.67
N PRO A 92 -21.30 22.24 -5.98
CA PRO A 92 -22.57 22.94 -5.90
C PRO A 92 -23.21 23.16 -7.28
N PRO A 93 -24.55 23.38 -7.33
CA PRO A 93 -25.25 23.53 -8.60
C PRO A 93 -24.63 24.56 -9.56
N PRO A 94 -24.58 24.24 -10.89
CA PRO A 94 -25.01 22.97 -11.46
C PRO A 94 -24.10 21.82 -11.05
N ALA A 95 -24.65 20.68 -10.63
CA ALA A 95 -23.91 19.52 -10.16
C ALA A 95 -22.89 19.05 -11.23
N ALA A 96 -21.63 19.28 -10.96
CA ALA A 96 -20.51 19.00 -11.86
C ALA A 96 -19.36 18.37 -11.07
N PRO A 97 -18.40 17.70 -11.72
CA PRO A 97 -17.14 17.34 -11.09
C PRO A 97 -16.40 18.57 -10.54
N TRP A 98 -15.64 18.37 -9.47
CA TRP A 98 -14.85 19.45 -8.88
C TRP A 98 -13.77 19.96 -9.83
N PRO A 99 -13.43 21.28 -9.81
CA PRO A 99 -12.33 21.80 -10.61
C PRO A 99 -10.97 21.27 -10.13
N ASN A 100 -10.73 21.28 -8.82
CA ASN A 100 -9.48 20.89 -8.20
C ASN A 100 -9.67 20.48 -6.73
N ARG A 101 -8.58 20.05 -6.10
CA ARG A 101 -8.56 19.62 -4.69
C ARG A 101 -8.94 20.73 -3.70
N TYR A 102 -8.56 21.97 -3.98
CA TYR A 102 -8.82 23.11 -3.08
C TYR A 102 -10.31 23.39 -2.96
N ALA A 103 -11.06 23.21 -4.06
CA ALA A 103 -12.49 23.41 -4.10
C ALA A 103 -13.25 22.40 -3.24
N TRP A 104 -12.97 21.09 -3.32
CA TRP A 104 -13.68 20.10 -2.55
C TRP A 104 -13.20 20.02 -1.09
N ARG A 105 -11.92 20.27 -0.81
CA ARG A 105 -11.38 20.31 0.55
C ARG A 105 -11.93 21.48 1.36
N GLY A 106 -12.32 22.57 0.71
CA GLY A 106 -13.01 23.72 1.34
C GLY A 106 -14.52 23.55 1.49
N ASP A 107 -15.13 22.49 0.94
CA ASP A 107 -16.59 22.31 0.99
C ASP A 107 -17.07 21.89 2.38
N ALA A 108 -18.13 22.57 2.86
CA ALA A 108 -18.70 22.31 4.19
C ALA A 108 -19.16 20.85 4.39
N ARG A 109 -19.59 20.17 3.32
CA ARG A 109 -20.00 18.75 3.37
C ARG A 109 -18.81 17.84 3.61
N TYR A 110 -17.65 18.12 2.98
CA TYR A 110 -16.40 17.41 3.22
C TYR A 110 -15.93 17.62 4.66
N LEU A 111 -15.90 18.87 5.10
CA LEU A 111 -15.47 19.21 6.46
C LEU A 111 -16.34 18.50 7.51
N ALA A 112 -17.66 18.51 7.34
CA ALA A 112 -18.60 17.90 8.28
C ALA A 112 -18.59 16.36 8.25
N ALA A 113 -18.49 15.74 7.06
CA ALA A 113 -18.60 14.30 6.92
C ALA A 113 -17.30 13.56 7.18
N LEU A 114 -16.16 14.19 6.93
CA LEU A 114 -14.84 13.55 6.95
C LEU A 114 -13.83 14.31 7.83
N GLN A 115 -13.49 15.56 7.50
CA GLN A 115 -12.36 16.25 8.11
C GLN A 115 -12.51 16.46 9.62
N HIS A 116 -13.65 16.97 10.08
CA HIS A 116 -13.86 17.22 11.51
C HIS A 116 -13.94 15.92 12.31
N PRO A 117 -14.69 14.88 11.87
CA PRO A 117 -14.68 13.59 12.55
C PRO A 117 -13.28 12.94 12.59
N TRP A 118 -12.54 12.98 11.47
CA TRP A 118 -11.19 12.45 11.42
C TRP A 118 -10.28 13.15 12.44
N TRP A 119 -10.31 14.48 12.46
CA TRP A 119 -9.51 15.28 13.39
C TRP A 119 -9.83 14.96 14.86
N ASP A 120 -11.12 14.82 15.18
CA ASP A 120 -11.55 14.44 16.52
C ASP A 120 -11.03 13.04 16.89
N LEU A 121 -11.17 12.05 16.00
CA LEU A 121 -10.65 10.71 16.21
C LEU A 121 -9.13 10.71 16.46
N MET A 122 -8.39 11.45 15.65
CA MET A 122 -6.94 11.55 15.77
C MET A 122 -6.49 12.19 17.08
N THR A 123 -7.09 13.30 17.46
CA THR A 123 -6.76 14.02 18.71
C THR A 123 -7.19 13.26 19.98
N HIS A 124 -8.11 12.30 19.85
CA HIS A 124 -8.56 11.43 20.95
C HIS A 124 -7.95 10.02 20.90
N GLY A 125 -6.79 9.87 20.26
CA GLY A 125 -5.98 8.66 20.35
C GLY A 125 -6.48 7.47 19.54
N ALA A 126 -7.25 7.70 18.48
CA ALA A 126 -7.74 6.62 17.62
C ALA A 126 -6.73 6.16 16.56
N PHE A 127 -5.57 6.80 16.44
CA PHE A 127 -4.59 6.55 15.38
C PHE A 127 -4.35 5.05 15.13
N CYS A 128 -3.99 4.30 16.16
CA CYS A 128 -3.68 2.87 16.00
C CYS A 128 -4.88 2.03 15.57
N ASP A 129 -6.09 2.37 16.02
CA ASP A 129 -7.30 1.66 15.59
C ASP A 129 -7.63 1.96 14.11
N LEU A 130 -7.41 3.21 13.67
CA LEU A 130 -7.63 3.63 12.28
C LEU A 130 -6.62 2.94 11.35
N ASP A 131 -5.36 2.94 11.74
CA ASP A 131 -4.26 2.33 11.00
C ASP A 131 -4.45 0.80 10.87
N GLU A 132 -4.69 0.10 12.00
CA GLU A 132 -4.94 -1.34 11.99
C GLU A 132 -6.11 -1.71 11.07
N TYR A 133 -7.22 -0.95 11.11
CA TYR A 133 -8.36 -1.21 10.23
C TYR A 133 -8.03 -1.07 8.74
N ALA A 134 -7.23 -0.07 8.38
CA ALA A 134 -6.76 0.14 7.02
C ALA A 134 -5.81 -0.96 6.55
N GLU A 135 -4.88 -1.38 7.41
CA GLU A 135 -3.97 -2.49 7.12
C GLU A 135 -4.72 -3.80 6.88
N LEU A 136 -5.78 -4.08 7.64
CA LEU A 136 -6.64 -5.24 7.40
C LEU A 136 -7.30 -5.18 6.01
N GLN A 137 -7.81 -4.02 5.59
CA GLN A 137 -8.38 -3.84 4.23
C GLN A 137 -7.30 -4.05 3.15
N ALA A 138 -6.09 -3.56 3.38
CA ALA A 138 -4.96 -3.71 2.48
C ALA A 138 -4.52 -5.17 2.32
N LEU A 139 -4.35 -5.90 3.44
CA LEU A 139 -4.00 -7.33 3.46
C LEU A 139 -5.04 -8.18 2.73
N MET A 140 -6.33 -7.87 2.88
CA MET A 140 -7.42 -8.54 2.16
C MET A 140 -7.34 -8.33 0.64
N GLY A 141 -6.70 -7.25 0.20
CA GLY A 141 -6.42 -6.94 -1.20
C GLY A 141 -5.04 -7.39 -1.68
N GLY A 142 -4.27 -8.14 -0.89
CA GLY A 142 -2.91 -8.59 -1.26
C GLY A 142 -1.83 -7.52 -1.15
N THR A 143 -2.14 -6.36 -0.54
CA THR A 143 -1.17 -5.27 -0.32
C THR A 143 -0.33 -5.58 0.91
N THR A 144 0.98 -5.46 0.78
CA THR A 144 1.96 -5.76 1.84
C THR A 144 2.76 -4.54 2.28
N SER A 145 2.70 -3.45 1.53
CA SER A 145 3.40 -2.20 1.84
C SER A 145 2.52 -1.01 1.48
N ILE A 146 2.43 -0.02 2.37
CA ILE A 146 1.55 1.15 2.26
C ILE A 146 2.34 2.42 2.58
N LEU A 147 2.07 3.50 1.84
CA LEU A 147 2.53 4.85 2.07
C LEU A 147 1.33 5.78 2.28
N GLY A 148 1.42 6.72 3.23
CA GLY A 148 0.45 7.81 3.39
C GLY A 148 -0.13 7.96 4.79
N LEU A 149 0.63 7.64 5.84
CA LEU A 149 0.23 7.90 7.21
C LEU A 149 0.41 9.38 7.57
N ASP A 150 -0.68 10.04 7.88
CA ASP A 150 -0.70 11.44 8.33
C ASP A 150 -0.63 11.50 9.87
N LEU A 151 0.49 11.89 10.44
CA LEU A 151 0.59 12.18 11.87
C LEU A 151 0.03 13.58 12.19
N VAL A 152 -0.66 13.69 13.31
CA VAL A 152 -1.18 14.99 13.80
C VAL A 152 -0.05 15.91 14.24
N ASP A 153 1.02 15.35 14.81
CA ASP A 153 2.22 16.06 15.24
C ASP A 153 3.45 15.35 14.66
N GLU A 154 4.02 15.92 13.62
CA GLU A 154 5.22 15.41 12.95
C GLU A 154 6.47 15.44 13.83
N ASN A 155 6.45 16.19 14.95
CA ASN A 155 7.55 16.26 15.90
C ASN A 155 7.42 15.23 17.04
N ALA A 156 6.26 14.61 17.18
CA ALA A 156 6.07 13.54 18.16
C ALA A 156 6.73 12.24 17.66
N PRO A 157 7.27 11.40 18.55
CA PRO A 157 7.73 10.08 18.16
C PRO A 157 6.52 9.30 17.62
N PRO A 158 6.70 8.59 16.49
CA PRO A 158 5.61 7.81 15.90
C PRO A 158 5.10 6.75 16.88
N PRO A 159 3.77 6.51 16.91
CA PRO A 159 3.19 5.47 17.77
C PRO A 159 3.77 4.09 17.46
N ALA A 160 3.88 3.22 18.46
CA ALA A 160 4.43 1.87 18.28
C ALA A 160 3.66 1.01 17.25
N CYS A 161 2.37 1.29 17.04
CA CYS A 161 1.52 0.58 16.08
C CYS A 161 1.91 0.81 14.62
N ILE A 162 2.68 1.83 14.27
CA ILE A 162 3.14 2.04 12.88
C ILE A 162 4.07 0.94 12.37
N ARG A 163 4.55 0.05 13.24
CA ARG A 163 5.24 -1.18 12.82
C ARG A 163 4.30 -2.29 12.37
N GLY A 164 3.01 -2.00 12.27
CA GLY A 164 1.83 -2.69 11.86
C GLY A 164 1.92 -4.10 11.26
N LEU A 165 0.82 -4.49 10.66
CA LEU A 165 0.70 -5.77 9.94
C LEU A 165 1.29 -5.65 8.53
N ALA A 166 0.96 -4.59 7.80
CA ALA A 166 1.61 -4.23 6.55
C ALA A 166 2.89 -3.42 6.82
N ARG A 167 3.77 -3.30 5.83
CA ARG A 167 4.95 -2.43 5.93
C ARG A 167 4.54 -0.99 5.72
N ASN A 168 4.80 -0.18 6.71
CA ASN A 168 4.66 1.25 6.60
C ASN A 168 5.89 1.86 5.92
N LEU A 169 5.70 2.49 4.78
CA LEU A 169 6.79 3.06 4.00
C LEU A 169 7.18 4.47 4.46
N ASP A 170 6.29 5.17 5.17
CA ASP A 170 6.57 6.50 5.74
C ASP A 170 7.62 6.43 6.86
N TYR A 171 7.62 5.34 7.63
CA TYR A 171 8.39 5.22 8.86
C TYR A 171 9.36 4.04 8.89
N GLN A 172 9.84 3.61 7.72
CA GLN A 172 10.93 2.61 7.60
C GLN A 172 10.60 1.21 8.13
N SER A 173 9.33 0.86 8.28
CA SER A 173 9.01 -0.42 8.88
C SER A 173 9.47 -1.61 8.03
N GLY A 174 10.58 -2.19 8.46
CA GLY A 174 10.99 -3.53 8.07
C GLY A 174 11.88 -3.68 6.83
N PHE A 175 12.25 -2.61 6.10
CA PHE A 175 13.21 -2.70 5.01
C PHE A 175 14.57 -2.10 5.32
N TYR A 176 14.60 -1.02 6.07
CA TYR A 176 15.81 -0.22 6.31
C TYR A 176 16.48 -0.48 7.68
N GLY A 177 15.77 -1.15 8.60
CA GLY A 177 16.21 -1.25 9.98
C GLY A 177 16.12 0.09 10.72
N GLU A 178 16.62 0.15 11.95
CA GLU A 178 16.67 1.39 12.73
C GLU A 178 17.89 2.25 12.32
N GLN A 179 17.92 2.73 11.09
CA GLN A 179 18.96 3.67 10.66
C GLN A 179 18.55 5.08 11.05
N THR A 180 19.15 5.59 12.12
CA THR A 180 18.95 6.97 12.56
C THR A 180 19.45 7.94 11.49
N GLY A 181 18.57 8.83 11.01
CA GLY A 181 18.90 9.91 10.08
C GLY A 181 18.72 9.60 8.58
N HIS A 182 18.11 8.47 8.25
CA HIS A 182 17.64 8.17 6.91
C HIS A 182 16.11 8.18 6.88
N GLU A 183 15.51 9.08 6.13
CA GLU A 183 14.08 9.11 5.84
C GLU A 183 13.88 8.53 4.42
N PRO A 184 13.40 7.29 4.27
CA PRO A 184 13.39 6.67 2.94
C PRO A 184 12.39 7.32 2.01
N ILE A 185 11.20 7.68 2.48
CA ILE A 185 10.16 8.28 1.66
C ILE A 185 9.50 9.43 2.42
N ALA A 186 9.46 10.60 1.79
CA ALA A 186 8.71 11.76 2.27
C ALA A 186 7.35 11.82 1.58
N TRP A 187 6.31 12.05 2.38
CA TRP A 187 4.95 12.22 1.94
C TRP A 187 4.54 13.68 1.94
N VAL A 188 3.98 14.19 0.85
CA VAL A 188 3.57 15.60 0.72
C VAL A 188 2.14 15.68 0.20
N LEU A 189 1.24 16.19 1.02
CA LEU A 189 -0.18 16.28 0.74
C LEU A 189 -0.57 17.32 -0.31
N GLY A 190 0.25 18.35 -0.52
CA GLY A 190 -0.03 19.33 -1.54
C GLY A 190 1.04 20.42 -1.65
N VAL A 191 1.23 20.91 -2.88
CA VAL A 191 2.27 21.89 -3.18
C VAL A 191 1.94 23.26 -2.60
N PHE A 192 0.73 23.76 -2.83
CA PHE A 192 0.35 25.09 -2.37
C PHE A 192 -0.12 25.14 -0.92
N SER A 193 -0.82 24.09 -0.45
CA SER A 193 -1.38 24.08 0.90
C SER A 193 -0.34 23.77 1.97
N ASP A 194 0.54 22.79 1.70
CA ASP A 194 1.34 22.16 2.74
C ASP A 194 2.84 22.37 2.56
N MET A 195 3.29 22.68 1.31
CA MET A 195 4.71 22.88 1.02
C MET A 195 5.07 24.35 0.95
N LYS A 196 5.80 24.83 1.96
CA LYS A 196 6.47 26.13 1.93
C LYS A 196 7.89 25.94 1.38
N PHE A 197 8.50 27.04 0.89
CA PHE A 197 9.87 27.00 0.35
C PHE A 197 10.90 26.32 1.26
N ALA A 198 10.79 26.51 2.57
CA ALA A 198 11.70 25.87 3.55
C ALA A 198 11.51 24.33 3.58
N ALA A 199 10.28 23.84 3.49
CA ALA A 199 9.98 22.40 3.41
C ALA A 199 10.49 21.81 2.10
N ALA A 200 10.23 22.48 0.97
CA ALA A 200 10.77 22.10 -0.33
C ALA A 200 12.30 21.98 -0.33
N ARG A 201 12.97 22.96 0.30
CA ARG A 201 14.42 22.94 0.44
C ARG A 201 14.91 21.79 1.32
N LYS A 202 14.21 21.49 2.42
CA LYS A 202 14.54 20.32 3.27
C LYS A 202 14.48 19.01 2.47
N LEU A 203 13.45 18.85 1.62
CA LEU A 203 13.33 17.67 0.75
C LEU A 203 14.48 17.61 -0.25
N HIS A 204 14.77 18.71 -0.95
CA HIS A 204 15.87 18.81 -1.91
C HIS A 204 17.23 18.45 -1.24
N ASP A 205 17.55 19.09 -0.12
CA ASP A 205 18.79 18.86 0.60
C ASP A 205 18.87 17.41 1.12
N GLY A 206 17.73 16.80 1.49
CA GLY A 206 17.63 15.40 1.89
C GLY A 206 17.96 14.43 0.76
N MET A 207 17.41 14.69 -0.44
CA MET A 207 17.69 13.91 -1.65
C MET A 207 19.17 14.02 -2.07
N ASP A 208 19.71 15.25 -2.11
CA ASP A 208 21.11 15.49 -2.48
C ASP A 208 22.11 14.85 -1.48
N ALA A 209 21.74 14.79 -0.21
CA ALA A 209 22.54 14.15 0.82
C ALA A 209 22.39 12.62 0.88
N GLY A 210 21.55 12.01 0.04
CA GLY A 210 21.21 10.59 0.08
C GLY A 210 20.53 10.15 1.38
N LYS A 211 19.80 11.06 2.03
CA LYS A 211 19.03 10.79 3.25
C LYS A 211 17.56 10.55 2.97
N LEU A 212 17.09 10.93 1.78
CA LEU A 212 15.73 10.77 1.28
C LEU A 212 15.79 10.09 -0.07
N ASP A 213 15.19 8.90 -0.18
CA ASP A 213 15.18 8.12 -1.42
C ASP A 213 14.08 8.59 -2.38
N LEU A 214 12.93 9.04 -1.85
CA LEU A 214 11.79 9.45 -2.65
C LEU A 214 10.93 10.51 -1.93
N ALA A 215 10.50 11.55 -2.65
CA ALA A 215 9.38 12.40 -2.27
C ALA A 215 8.16 12.05 -3.11
N VAL A 216 7.07 11.66 -2.46
CA VAL A 216 5.77 11.41 -3.09
C VAL A 216 4.89 12.62 -2.85
N VAL A 217 4.54 13.34 -3.92
CA VAL A 217 3.96 14.69 -3.84
C VAL A 217 2.64 14.75 -4.59
N HIS A 218 1.55 15.12 -3.91
CA HIS A 218 0.30 15.46 -4.57
C HIS A 218 0.48 16.73 -5.39
N ALA A 219 0.34 16.61 -6.69
CA ALA A 219 0.43 17.77 -7.57
C ALA A 219 -0.42 17.59 -8.83
N ALA A 220 -0.86 18.73 -9.38
CA ALA A 220 -1.72 18.79 -10.55
C ALA A 220 -3.02 17.99 -10.36
N GLU A 221 -3.55 18.01 -9.12
CA GLU A 221 -4.75 17.31 -8.72
C GLU A 221 -5.99 18.17 -8.98
N GLY A 222 -6.42 18.18 -10.24
CA GLY A 222 -7.58 18.94 -10.73
C GLY A 222 -7.80 18.68 -12.20
N ARG A 223 -8.85 19.30 -12.75
CA ARG A 223 -9.22 19.14 -14.16
C ARG A 223 -8.11 19.62 -15.10
N LYS A 224 -8.10 19.10 -16.31
CA LYS A 224 -7.10 19.47 -17.33
C LYS A 224 -7.11 20.97 -17.70
N ASP A 225 -8.24 21.64 -17.53
CA ASP A 225 -8.43 23.06 -17.75
C ASP A 225 -8.17 23.94 -16.51
N ASP A 226 -7.83 23.32 -15.36
CA ASP A 226 -7.54 24.04 -14.13
C ASP A 226 -6.09 24.57 -14.11
N ALA A 227 -5.97 25.89 -14.19
CA ALA A 227 -4.66 26.54 -14.24
C ALA A 227 -3.92 26.49 -12.88
N GLU A 228 -4.64 26.51 -11.77
CA GLU A 228 -4.08 26.44 -10.42
C GLU A 228 -3.38 25.09 -10.19
N SER A 229 -4.07 23.99 -10.48
CA SER A 229 -3.48 22.65 -10.39
C SER A 229 -2.26 22.49 -11.32
N ARG A 230 -2.29 23.05 -12.53
CA ARG A 230 -1.14 22.98 -13.43
C ARG A 230 0.04 23.81 -12.93
N ALA A 231 -0.19 24.92 -12.24
CA ALA A 231 0.86 25.76 -11.70
C ALA A 231 1.70 25.05 -10.61
N GLU A 232 1.13 24.06 -9.93
CA GLU A 232 1.85 23.23 -8.95
C GLU A 232 3.07 22.51 -9.56
N PHE A 233 2.94 22.00 -10.79
CA PHE A 233 4.06 21.38 -11.51
C PHE A 233 5.18 22.41 -11.78
N THR A 234 4.81 23.61 -12.19
CA THR A 234 5.79 24.68 -12.41
C THR A 234 6.52 25.06 -11.12
N MET A 235 5.80 25.06 -10.01
CA MET A 235 6.37 25.36 -8.69
C MET A 235 7.34 24.27 -8.23
N LEU A 236 6.96 22.98 -8.31
CA LEU A 236 7.86 21.84 -8.01
C LEU A 236 9.16 21.95 -8.79
N LYS A 237 9.06 22.25 -10.09
CA LYS A 237 10.21 22.44 -10.96
C LYS A 237 11.08 23.64 -10.53
N SER A 238 10.45 24.77 -10.17
CA SER A 238 11.18 25.97 -9.72
C SER A 238 11.92 25.77 -8.42
N TRP A 239 11.46 24.84 -7.58
CA TRP A 239 12.11 24.46 -6.33
C TRP A 239 13.18 23.37 -6.49
N GLY A 240 13.45 22.92 -7.72
CA GLY A 240 14.42 21.87 -7.99
C GLY A 240 13.99 20.46 -7.55
N LEU A 241 12.69 20.27 -7.30
CA LEU A 241 12.18 18.97 -6.82
C LEU A 241 11.83 18.00 -7.95
N LEU A 242 11.86 18.41 -9.21
CA LEU A 242 11.57 17.51 -10.34
C LEU A 242 12.81 16.70 -10.69
N GLY A 243 12.85 15.43 -10.28
CA GLY A 243 14.00 14.56 -10.47
C GLY A 243 13.72 13.06 -10.23
N PRO A 244 14.76 12.22 -10.25
CA PRO A 244 14.62 10.76 -10.13
C PRO A 244 14.11 10.31 -8.75
N HIS A 245 14.18 11.18 -7.76
CA HIS A 245 13.71 10.98 -6.40
C HIS A 245 12.33 11.61 -6.15
N THR A 246 11.52 11.84 -7.20
CA THR A 246 10.20 12.45 -7.09
C THR A 246 9.15 11.63 -7.82
N ALA A 247 8.06 11.32 -7.14
CA ALA A 247 6.85 10.77 -7.71
C ALA A 247 5.69 11.77 -7.54
N ILE A 248 5.08 12.17 -8.65
CA ILE A 248 3.89 13.03 -8.63
C ILE A 248 2.66 12.14 -8.53
N VAL A 249 1.82 12.41 -7.53
CA VAL A 249 0.52 11.76 -7.37
C VAL A 249 -0.53 12.52 -8.17
N HIS A 250 -1.50 11.80 -8.72
CA HIS A 250 -2.59 12.25 -9.58
C HIS A 250 -2.16 12.76 -10.96
N GLY A 251 -1.50 13.90 -11.06
CA GLY A 251 -1.06 14.49 -12.34
C GLY A 251 -2.18 14.73 -13.37
N VAL A 252 -3.44 14.90 -12.94
CA VAL A 252 -4.62 14.96 -13.82
C VAL A 252 -4.56 16.15 -14.76
N ALA A 253 -4.10 17.31 -14.27
CA ALA A 253 -3.97 18.55 -15.04
C ALA A 253 -2.74 18.59 -15.98
N LEU A 254 -1.87 17.56 -15.91
CA LEU A 254 -0.66 17.51 -16.73
C LEU A 254 -0.96 17.06 -18.16
N GLY A 255 -0.15 17.57 -19.10
CA GLY A 255 -0.21 17.23 -20.51
C GLY A 255 1.07 16.59 -21.04
N PRO A 256 1.14 16.36 -22.37
CA PRO A 256 2.28 15.70 -23.00
C PRO A 256 3.61 16.36 -22.72
N LYS A 257 3.64 17.70 -22.63
CA LYS A 257 4.87 18.48 -22.37
C LYS A 257 5.40 18.20 -20.98
N GLU A 258 4.53 18.27 -19.97
CA GLU A 258 4.89 18.02 -18.58
C GLU A 258 5.33 16.56 -18.39
N PHE A 259 4.64 15.60 -19.01
CA PHE A 259 5.04 14.18 -18.97
C PHE A 259 6.42 13.94 -19.61
N ALA A 260 6.71 14.61 -20.73
CA ALA A 260 8.04 14.52 -21.34
C ALA A 260 9.13 15.16 -20.44
N GLU A 261 8.83 16.27 -19.76
CA GLU A 261 9.74 16.87 -18.79
C GLU A 261 9.98 15.98 -17.58
N MET A 262 8.93 15.34 -17.03
CA MET A 262 9.03 14.35 -15.95
C MET A 262 9.89 13.16 -16.35
N ALA A 263 9.64 12.58 -17.53
CA ALA A 263 10.41 11.43 -18.03
C ALA A 263 11.88 11.78 -18.21
N LYS A 264 12.19 12.96 -18.80
CA LYS A 264 13.56 13.45 -18.96
C LYS A 264 14.25 13.67 -17.62
N ALA A 265 13.52 14.13 -16.61
CA ALA A 265 14.04 14.34 -15.26
C ALA A 265 14.17 13.03 -14.47
N GLY A 266 13.60 11.91 -14.93
CA GLY A 266 13.56 10.63 -14.24
C GLY A 266 12.48 10.51 -13.16
N ALA A 267 11.60 11.50 -13.06
CA ALA A 267 10.47 11.50 -12.12
C ALA A 267 9.43 10.42 -12.48
N ALA A 268 8.57 10.08 -11.52
CA ALA A 268 7.55 9.07 -11.68
C ALA A 268 6.13 9.64 -11.51
N LEU A 269 5.13 8.86 -11.91
CA LEU A 269 3.71 9.17 -11.72
C LEU A 269 3.06 8.08 -10.87
N VAL A 270 2.31 8.47 -9.84
CA VAL A 270 1.40 7.60 -9.09
C VAL A 270 -0.02 7.89 -9.53
N TRP A 271 -0.65 6.92 -10.15
CA TRP A 271 -1.96 7.05 -10.78
C TRP A 271 -3.06 6.46 -9.90
N SER A 272 -4.06 7.28 -9.55
CA SER A 272 -5.23 6.88 -8.75
C SER A 272 -6.52 7.12 -9.56
N PRO A 273 -6.82 6.24 -10.53
CA PRO A 273 -7.87 6.48 -11.51
C PRO A 273 -9.27 6.64 -10.91
N ARG A 274 -9.63 5.84 -9.90
CA ARG A 274 -10.98 5.89 -9.35
C ARG A 274 -11.25 7.21 -8.64
N SER A 275 -10.38 7.63 -7.76
CA SER A 275 -10.51 8.90 -7.06
C SER A 275 -10.52 10.08 -8.04
N ASN A 276 -9.63 10.08 -9.01
CA ASN A 276 -9.58 11.11 -10.05
C ASN A 276 -10.92 11.22 -10.80
N MET A 277 -11.50 10.09 -11.21
CA MET A 277 -12.78 10.07 -11.93
C MET A 277 -13.96 10.46 -11.04
N GLU A 278 -13.98 10.03 -9.78
CA GLU A 278 -15.04 10.36 -8.83
C GLU A 278 -15.05 11.88 -8.50
N LEU A 279 -13.88 12.47 -8.30
CA LEU A 279 -13.76 13.88 -7.93
C LEU A 279 -13.82 14.82 -9.14
N TYR A 280 -13.04 14.54 -10.19
CA TYR A 280 -12.81 15.48 -11.28
C TYR A 280 -13.51 15.10 -12.60
N GLY A 281 -14.08 13.88 -12.68
CA GLY A 281 -14.62 13.31 -13.92
C GLY A 281 -13.56 13.09 -15.02
N GLN A 282 -12.29 13.22 -14.65
CA GLN A 282 -11.12 13.09 -15.50
C GLN A 282 -10.01 12.36 -14.75
N THR A 283 -9.08 11.77 -15.49
CA THR A 283 -7.84 11.21 -14.91
C THR A 283 -6.66 11.62 -15.78
N ALA A 284 -5.44 11.44 -15.28
CA ALA A 284 -4.23 11.68 -16.04
C ALA A 284 -4.26 10.97 -17.40
N ASP A 285 -3.67 11.59 -18.42
CA ASP A 285 -3.51 10.94 -19.72
C ASP A 285 -2.40 9.89 -19.65
N ILE A 286 -2.77 8.76 -19.05
CA ILE A 286 -1.82 7.70 -18.70
C ILE A 286 -1.17 7.06 -19.94
N LYS A 287 -1.85 7.08 -21.11
CA LYS A 287 -1.26 6.60 -22.36
C LYS A 287 -0.13 7.53 -22.82
N GLN A 288 -0.32 8.82 -22.72
CA GLN A 288 0.71 9.80 -23.06
C GLN A 288 1.86 9.75 -22.05
N ALA A 289 1.57 9.59 -20.77
CA ALA A 289 2.58 9.42 -19.73
C ALA A 289 3.46 8.18 -20.00
N ALA A 290 2.84 7.05 -20.32
CA ALA A 290 3.55 5.82 -20.68
C ALA A 290 4.35 5.98 -21.99
N ALA A 291 3.78 6.60 -23.02
CA ALA A 291 4.45 6.87 -24.28
C ALA A 291 5.68 7.81 -24.12
N ALA A 292 5.66 8.71 -23.13
CA ALA A 292 6.79 9.54 -22.76
C ALA A 292 7.89 8.77 -21.99
N GLY A 293 7.65 7.52 -21.61
CA GLY A 293 8.60 6.67 -20.89
C GLY A 293 8.58 6.86 -19.36
N LEU A 294 7.50 7.42 -18.81
CA LEU A 294 7.36 7.57 -17.37
C LEU A 294 7.24 6.21 -16.68
N LYS A 295 7.88 6.09 -15.53
CA LYS A 295 7.56 5.04 -14.55
C LYS A 295 6.20 5.38 -13.93
N ILE A 296 5.29 4.41 -13.92
CA ILE A 296 3.93 4.60 -13.42
C ILE A 296 3.63 3.54 -12.37
N ALA A 297 3.20 3.99 -11.19
CA ALA A 297 2.58 3.14 -10.18
C ALA A 297 1.06 3.35 -10.17
N LEU A 298 0.29 2.30 -9.91
CA LEU A 298 -1.14 2.36 -9.61
C LEU A 298 -1.32 2.38 -8.10
N ALA A 299 -2.26 3.19 -7.60
CA ALA A 299 -2.54 3.26 -6.17
C ALA A 299 -4.01 3.64 -5.92
N PRO A 300 -4.66 3.10 -4.86
CA PRO A 300 -6.09 3.26 -4.62
C PRO A 300 -6.49 4.65 -4.09
N ASP A 301 -5.53 5.46 -3.62
CA ASP A 301 -5.80 6.70 -2.89
C ASP A 301 -6.51 6.39 -1.55
N TRP A 302 -7.56 7.07 -1.21
CA TRP A 302 -8.32 6.91 0.02
C TRP A 302 -9.69 6.27 -0.21
N ALA A 303 -10.14 5.44 0.75
CA ALA A 303 -11.39 4.70 0.64
C ALA A 303 -12.64 5.57 0.34
N PRO A 304 -12.77 6.81 0.83
CA PRO A 304 -13.93 7.65 0.55
C PRO A 304 -14.20 7.95 -0.93
N THR A 305 -13.19 8.12 -1.77
CA THR A 305 -13.38 8.37 -3.22
C THR A 305 -12.67 7.36 -4.12
N GLY A 306 -11.58 6.76 -3.65
CA GLY A 306 -10.81 5.75 -4.35
C GLY A 306 -11.34 4.32 -4.13
N SER A 307 -10.47 3.35 -4.22
CA SER A 307 -10.77 1.95 -3.93
C SER A 307 -10.36 1.57 -2.50
N GLN A 308 -11.03 0.62 -1.88
CA GLN A 308 -10.65 0.15 -0.55
C GLN A 308 -9.30 -0.54 -0.51
N ASN A 309 -8.87 -1.12 -1.63
CA ASN A 309 -7.61 -1.85 -1.75
C ASN A 309 -7.14 -1.93 -3.20
N MET A 310 -5.95 -2.45 -3.41
CA MET A 310 -5.30 -2.54 -4.71
C MET A 310 -6.08 -3.40 -5.72
N LEU A 311 -6.71 -4.50 -5.31
CA LEU A 311 -7.53 -5.31 -6.24
C LEU A 311 -8.68 -4.50 -6.83
N GLY A 312 -9.35 -3.71 -6.00
CA GLY A 312 -10.42 -2.81 -6.44
C GLY A 312 -9.92 -1.76 -7.43
N GLU A 313 -8.72 -1.22 -7.22
CA GLU A 313 -8.14 -0.21 -8.09
C GLU A 313 -7.65 -0.80 -9.43
N ILE A 314 -7.04 -2.00 -9.41
CA ILE A 314 -6.66 -2.73 -10.62
C ILE A 314 -7.90 -3.02 -11.48
N ALA A 315 -8.98 -3.51 -10.86
CA ALA A 315 -10.24 -3.78 -11.57
C ALA A 315 -10.85 -2.50 -12.16
N TYR A 316 -10.81 -1.39 -11.42
CA TYR A 316 -11.29 -0.10 -11.90
C TYR A 316 -10.45 0.42 -13.07
N ALA A 317 -9.12 0.37 -12.95
CA ALA A 317 -8.19 0.78 -14.00
C ALA A 317 -8.37 -0.04 -15.29
N ALA A 318 -8.58 -1.36 -15.17
CA ALA A 318 -8.89 -2.22 -16.29
C ALA A 318 -10.22 -1.83 -16.98
N GLY A 319 -11.26 -1.53 -16.17
CA GLY A 319 -12.57 -1.10 -16.66
C GLY A 319 -12.54 0.22 -17.42
N LEU A 320 -11.58 1.12 -17.13
CA LEU A 320 -11.39 2.35 -17.90
C LEU A 320 -10.86 2.13 -19.31
N ASN A 321 -10.37 0.94 -19.62
CA ASN A 321 -9.86 0.53 -20.94
C ASN A 321 -8.88 1.54 -21.57
N LYS A 322 -7.86 1.92 -20.79
CA LYS A 322 -6.81 2.85 -21.23
C LYS A 322 -5.71 2.18 -22.07
N GLY A 323 -5.92 0.92 -22.49
CA GLY A 323 -5.02 0.18 -23.39
C GLY A 323 -3.86 -0.50 -22.68
N PHE A 324 -3.94 -0.72 -21.38
CA PHE A 324 -3.01 -1.54 -20.61
C PHE A 324 -3.53 -2.97 -20.47
N SER A 325 -2.65 -3.93 -20.64
CA SER A 325 -2.93 -5.33 -20.35
C SER A 325 -3.06 -5.58 -18.84
N ALA A 326 -3.70 -6.68 -18.47
CA ALA A 326 -3.79 -7.11 -17.08
C ALA A 326 -2.41 -7.27 -16.42
N LYS A 327 -1.40 -7.74 -17.18
CA LYS A 327 -0.03 -7.85 -16.71
C LYS A 327 0.60 -6.47 -16.41
N GLU A 328 0.42 -5.49 -17.29
CA GLU A 328 0.94 -4.14 -17.06
C GLU A 328 0.29 -3.49 -15.83
N LEU A 329 -1.02 -3.66 -15.65
CA LEU A 329 -1.70 -3.16 -14.44
C LEU A 329 -1.19 -3.84 -13.16
N PHE A 330 -0.93 -5.15 -13.21
CA PHE A 330 -0.27 -5.86 -12.12
C PHE A 330 1.14 -5.32 -11.85
N GLU A 331 1.94 -5.08 -12.89
CA GLU A 331 3.29 -4.53 -12.73
C GLU A 331 3.27 -3.10 -12.16
N MET A 332 2.25 -2.29 -12.49
CA MET A 332 2.03 -0.97 -11.89
C MET A 332 1.65 -1.02 -10.40
N ALA A 333 1.23 -2.17 -9.88
CA ALA A 333 0.90 -2.38 -8.47
C ALA A 333 2.00 -3.13 -7.69
N SER A 334 3.04 -3.62 -8.36
CA SER A 334 4.07 -4.48 -7.73
C SER A 334 5.50 -4.03 -8.06
N ALA A 335 6.04 -4.45 -9.20
CA ALA A 335 7.42 -4.16 -9.59
C ALA A 335 7.68 -2.68 -9.90
N ALA A 336 6.71 -1.95 -10.46
CA ALA A 336 6.88 -0.54 -10.78
C ALA A 336 6.98 0.34 -9.52
N PRO A 337 6.05 0.26 -8.54
CA PRO A 337 6.22 1.02 -7.29
C PRO A 337 7.49 0.63 -6.52
N ALA A 338 7.93 -0.64 -6.54
CA ALA A 338 9.21 -1.03 -5.94
C ALA A 338 10.37 -0.26 -6.57
N ARG A 339 10.43 -0.17 -7.90
CA ARG A 339 11.47 0.60 -8.61
C ARG A 339 11.37 2.10 -8.36
N ILE A 340 10.15 2.65 -8.26
CA ILE A 340 9.93 4.07 -7.96
C ILE A 340 10.41 4.41 -6.56
N ALA A 341 10.14 3.53 -5.60
CA ALA A 341 10.53 3.70 -4.20
C ALA A 341 11.96 3.23 -3.87
N HIS A 342 12.75 2.85 -4.88
CA HIS A 342 14.10 2.31 -4.70
C HIS A 342 14.15 1.07 -3.77
N LEU A 343 13.10 0.25 -3.81
CA LEU A 343 12.92 -0.98 -3.03
C LEU A 343 13.02 -2.26 -3.89
N ASP A 344 13.37 -2.13 -5.16
CA ASP A 344 13.37 -3.26 -6.11
C ASP A 344 14.46 -4.29 -5.86
N ASP A 345 15.44 -3.98 -5.02
CA ASP A 345 16.38 -4.94 -4.44
C ASP A 345 15.81 -5.71 -3.23
N LYS A 346 14.69 -5.29 -2.66
CA LYS A 346 14.09 -5.82 -1.42
C LYS A 346 12.76 -6.53 -1.63
N THR A 347 11.89 -5.99 -2.50
CA THR A 347 10.50 -6.49 -2.67
C THR A 347 9.94 -6.20 -4.09
N GLY A 348 8.65 -6.42 -4.31
CA GLY A 348 7.92 -6.12 -5.56
C GLY A 348 7.94 -7.25 -6.59
N VAL A 349 8.75 -8.28 -6.39
CA VAL A 349 8.84 -9.46 -7.25
C VAL A 349 9.14 -10.72 -6.44
N LEU A 350 8.72 -11.89 -6.95
CA LEU A 350 9.12 -13.17 -6.37
C LEU A 350 10.47 -13.60 -6.96
N GLU A 351 11.54 -13.31 -6.24
CA GLU A 351 12.91 -13.74 -6.56
C GLU A 351 13.67 -14.10 -5.28
N LYS A 352 14.67 -14.97 -5.42
CA LYS A 352 15.56 -15.34 -4.31
C LYS A 352 16.23 -14.09 -3.71
N GLY A 353 16.20 -13.99 -2.39
CA GLY A 353 16.79 -12.91 -1.60
C GLY A 353 15.79 -11.78 -1.28
N ARG A 354 14.69 -11.68 -1.99
CA ARG A 354 13.62 -10.70 -1.72
C ARG A 354 12.86 -11.05 -0.44
N ALA A 355 12.21 -10.06 0.15
CA ALA A 355 11.29 -10.27 1.25
C ALA A 355 10.17 -11.24 0.83
N ALA A 356 9.75 -12.09 1.74
CA ALA A 356 8.60 -12.98 1.54
C ALA A 356 7.30 -12.20 1.77
N ASP A 357 7.11 -11.16 0.96
CA ASP A 357 5.91 -10.35 0.84
C ASP A 357 5.13 -10.87 -0.37
N LEU A 358 4.05 -11.58 -0.13
CA LEU A 358 3.31 -12.27 -1.18
C LEU A 358 1.85 -12.48 -0.80
N PHE A 359 1.03 -12.74 -1.81
CA PHE A 359 -0.32 -13.22 -1.58
C PHE A 359 -0.67 -14.38 -2.53
N LEU A 360 -1.60 -15.21 -2.08
CA LEU A 360 -2.18 -16.30 -2.84
C LEU A 360 -3.58 -15.92 -3.27
N LEU A 361 -3.88 -16.15 -4.54
CA LEU A 361 -5.16 -15.84 -5.17
C LEU A 361 -5.76 -17.11 -5.78
N HIS A 362 -6.99 -17.43 -5.39
CA HIS A 362 -7.75 -18.45 -6.08
C HIS A 362 -8.13 -17.95 -7.48
N GLY A 363 -7.72 -18.66 -8.54
CA GLY A 363 -7.97 -18.23 -9.91
C GLY A 363 -7.45 -19.20 -10.97
N ASP A 364 -7.70 -18.88 -12.24
CA ASP A 364 -7.30 -19.71 -13.39
C ASP A 364 -5.80 -19.55 -13.69
N ALA A 365 -5.05 -20.61 -13.50
CA ALA A 365 -3.61 -20.63 -13.76
C ALA A 365 -3.23 -20.47 -15.25
N ARG A 366 -4.17 -20.64 -16.18
CA ARG A 366 -3.95 -20.45 -17.62
C ARG A 366 -3.84 -18.97 -18.01
N ASP A 367 -4.54 -18.10 -17.27
CA ASP A 367 -4.41 -16.64 -17.40
C ASP A 367 -4.44 -15.97 -16.01
N PRO A 368 -3.32 -16.00 -15.29
CA PRO A 368 -3.24 -15.50 -13.92
C PRO A 368 -3.49 -13.99 -13.82
N TYR A 369 -3.13 -13.23 -14.84
CA TYR A 369 -3.32 -11.78 -14.83
C TYR A 369 -4.79 -11.40 -15.08
N ALA A 370 -5.49 -12.11 -15.96
CA ALA A 370 -6.93 -11.92 -16.09
C ALA A 370 -7.67 -12.33 -14.83
N ALA A 371 -7.27 -13.44 -14.18
CA ALA A 371 -7.81 -13.84 -12.88
C ALA A 371 -7.64 -12.72 -11.84
N LEU A 372 -6.46 -12.08 -11.80
CA LEU A 372 -6.17 -10.98 -10.88
C LEU A 372 -7.08 -9.76 -11.10
N VAL A 373 -7.29 -9.33 -12.34
CA VAL A 373 -8.15 -8.17 -12.67
C VAL A 373 -9.60 -8.37 -12.23
N HIS A 374 -10.06 -9.61 -12.21
CA HIS A 374 -11.43 -9.96 -11.79
C HIS A 374 -11.53 -10.36 -10.31
N ALA A 375 -10.39 -10.45 -9.63
CA ALA A 375 -10.32 -10.89 -8.24
C ALA A 375 -11.03 -9.93 -7.26
N ARG A 376 -11.50 -10.51 -6.17
CA ARG A 376 -12.15 -9.83 -5.05
C ARG A 376 -11.44 -10.25 -3.74
N PRO A 377 -11.65 -9.53 -2.64
CA PRO A 377 -11.02 -9.88 -1.36
C PRO A 377 -11.29 -11.31 -0.88
N GLN A 378 -12.45 -11.88 -1.21
CA GLN A 378 -12.76 -13.28 -0.87
C GLN A 378 -11.94 -14.30 -1.67
N ASP A 379 -11.34 -13.92 -2.79
CA ASP A 379 -10.53 -14.80 -3.64
C ASP A 379 -9.06 -14.86 -3.15
N VAL A 380 -8.65 -13.93 -2.28
CA VAL A 380 -7.35 -13.95 -1.61
C VAL A 380 -7.37 -15.03 -0.53
N THR A 381 -6.54 -16.04 -0.69
CA THR A 381 -6.48 -17.22 0.18
C THR A 381 -5.33 -17.19 1.18
N LEU A 382 -4.37 -16.29 0.99
CA LEU A 382 -3.29 -15.97 1.91
C LEU A 382 -2.71 -14.61 1.57
N THR A 383 -2.37 -13.81 2.58
CA THR A 383 -1.44 -12.68 2.47
C THR A 383 -0.37 -12.81 3.54
N MET A 384 0.88 -12.66 3.12
CA MET A 384 2.08 -12.84 3.93
C MET A 384 2.97 -11.61 3.83
N VAL A 385 3.45 -11.12 4.96
CA VAL A 385 4.40 -10.00 5.04
C VAL A 385 5.64 -10.46 5.79
N GLY A 386 6.80 -10.35 5.17
CA GLY A 386 8.06 -10.79 5.77
C GLY A 386 8.05 -12.26 6.22
N GLY A 387 7.33 -13.13 5.51
CA GLY A 387 7.17 -14.53 5.87
C GLY A 387 6.12 -14.81 6.96
N ALA A 388 5.50 -13.78 7.55
CA ALA A 388 4.40 -13.95 8.50
C ALA A 388 3.06 -14.09 7.76
N PRO A 389 2.32 -15.20 7.91
CA PRO A 389 0.99 -15.37 7.33
C PRO A 389 -0.04 -14.61 8.17
N LEU A 390 -0.61 -13.52 7.60
CA LEU A 390 -1.43 -12.57 8.35
C LEU A 390 -2.92 -12.60 8.02
N TYR A 391 -3.29 -12.93 6.77
CA TYR A 391 -4.68 -13.01 6.32
C TYR A 391 -4.86 -14.19 5.37
N GLY A 392 -6.04 -14.80 5.34
CA GLY A 392 -6.38 -15.81 4.34
C GLY A 392 -7.37 -16.88 4.80
N ALA A 393 -7.40 -17.98 4.07
CA ALA A 393 -8.14 -19.18 4.45
C ALA A 393 -7.54 -19.77 5.76
N ARG A 394 -8.39 -20.10 6.70
CA ARG A 394 -7.96 -20.63 8.02
C ARG A 394 -7.03 -21.84 7.91
N ALA A 395 -7.32 -22.71 6.94
CA ALA A 395 -6.47 -23.89 6.69
C ALA A 395 -5.07 -23.51 6.21
N ASN A 396 -4.93 -22.50 5.33
CA ASN A 396 -3.65 -22.01 4.83
C ASN A 396 -2.82 -21.38 5.95
N LEU A 397 -3.46 -20.54 6.76
CA LEU A 397 -2.82 -19.93 7.94
C LEU A 397 -2.33 -21.02 8.92
N ALA A 398 -3.16 -22.03 9.21
CA ALA A 398 -2.82 -23.13 10.09
C ALA A 398 -1.67 -23.99 9.55
N ALA A 399 -1.67 -24.31 8.25
CA ALA A 399 -0.61 -25.06 7.58
C ALA A 399 0.76 -24.39 7.71
N LEU A 400 0.78 -23.04 7.67
CA LEU A 400 1.98 -22.23 7.84
C LEU A 400 2.26 -21.85 9.31
N GLY A 401 1.41 -22.33 10.24
CA GLY A 401 1.60 -22.19 11.68
C GLY A 401 1.37 -20.79 12.21
N ALA A 402 0.43 -20.07 11.61
CA ALA A 402 -0.07 -18.81 12.15
C ALA A 402 -0.67 -19.01 13.54
N ALA A 403 -0.39 -18.08 14.45
CA ALA A 403 -0.91 -18.16 15.81
C ALA A 403 -2.39 -17.72 15.85
N THR A 404 -3.24 -18.50 16.48
CA THR A 404 -4.63 -18.18 16.84
C THR A 404 -5.39 -17.31 15.82
N PRO A 405 -5.63 -17.80 14.56
CA PRO A 405 -6.34 -17.02 13.57
C PRO A 405 -7.77 -16.69 14.00
N GLU A 406 -8.14 -15.40 13.96
CA GLU A 406 -9.50 -14.93 14.26
C GLU A 406 -10.35 -14.98 12.97
N ALA A 407 -11.43 -15.76 13.01
CA ALA A 407 -12.32 -15.94 11.88
C ALA A 407 -13.17 -14.70 11.58
N ILE A 408 -13.31 -14.38 10.30
CA ILE A 408 -14.19 -13.35 9.78
C ILE A 408 -14.93 -13.87 8.54
N THR A 409 -16.02 -13.18 8.16
CA THR A 409 -16.71 -13.45 6.89
C THR A 409 -16.42 -12.31 5.91
N VAL A 410 -15.86 -12.66 4.75
CA VAL A 410 -15.54 -11.73 3.67
C VAL A 410 -16.33 -12.11 2.44
N CYS A 411 -17.31 -11.29 2.06
CA CYS A 411 -18.18 -11.53 0.91
C CYS A 411 -18.76 -12.96 0.86
N GLY A 412 -19.22 -13.46 2.01
CA GLY A 412 -19.81 -14.81 2.16
C GLY A 412 -18.81 -15.96 2.30
N GLN A 413 -17.50 -15.69 2.24
CA GLN A 413 -16.45 -16.69 2.44
C GLN A 413 -15.82 -16.56 3.84
N GLU A 414 -15.54 -17.72 4.48
CA GLU A 414 -14.76 -17.71 5.72
C GLU A 414 -13.30 -17.41 5.43
N ARG A 415 -12.77 -16.43 6.15
CA ARG A 415 -11.37 -16.01 6.17
C ARG A 415 -10.93 -15.83 7.61
N ALA A 416 -9.66 -15.56 7.82
CA ALA A 416 -9.16 -15.23 9.14
C ALA A 416 -8.00 -14.25 9.07
N PHE A 417 -7.82 -13.49 10.14
CA PHE A 417 -6.62 -12.71 10.41
C PHE A 417 -5.76 -13.41 11.46
N SER A 418 -4.46 -13.19 11.42
CA SER A 418 -3.49 -13.65 12.39
C SER A 418 -2.52 -12.53 12.76
N GLY A 419 -1.96 -12.60 13.97
CA GLY A 419 -0.96 -11.62 14.43
C GLY A 419 -1.54 -10.26 14.81
N LEU A 420 -2.85 -10.15 15.03
CA LEU A 420 -3.50 -8.90 15.42
C LEU A 420 -3.04 -8.46 16.81
N PRO A 421 -2.69 -7.16 16.99
CA PRO A 421 -2.43 -6.57 18.31
C PRO A 421 -3.68 -6.57 19.19
N LYS A 422 -4.84 -6.37 18.59
CA LYS A 422 -6.18 -6.36 19.18
C LYS A 422 -7.08 -7.29 18.38
N SER A 423 -8.08 -7.95 19.00
CA SER A 423 -9.03 -8.77 18.24
C SER A 423 -9.82 -7.92 17.26
N TYR A 424 -10.08 -8.45 16.05
CA TYR A 424 -10.89 -7.76 15.04
C TYR A 424 -12.27 -7.34 15.59
N LYS A 425 -12.89 -8.23 16.38
CA LYS A 425 -14.18 -7.91 17.03
C LYS A 425 -14.08 -6.69 17.94
N GLN A 426 -13.02 -6.58 18.73
CA GLN A 426 -12.81 -5.43 19.63
C GLN A 426 -12.51 -4.17 18.82
N LEU A 427 -11.66 -4.25 17.79
CA LEU A 427 -11.33 -3.14 16.89
C LEU A 427 -12.60 -2.54 16.26
N VAL A 428 -13.45 -3.40 15.68
CA VAL A 428 -14.73 -2.98 15.07
C VAL A 428 -15.67 -2.36 16.10
N ALA A 429 -15.74 -2.91 17.31
CA ALA A 429 -16.57 -2.35 18.38
C ALA A 429 -16.11 -0.95 18.80
N ASP A 430 -14.80 -0.78 19.02
CA ASP A 430 -14.19 0.49 19.42
C ASP A 430 -14.40 1.57 18.37
N LEU A 431 -14.10 1.26 17.09
CA LEU A 431 -14.29 2.17 15.96
C LEU A 431 -15.77 2.53 15.75
N THR A 432 -16.68 1.54 15.88
CA THR A 432 -18.13 1.80 15.76
C THR A 432 -18.62 2.77 16.81
N VAL A 433 -18.16 2.64 18.06
CA VAL A 433 -18.53 3.57 19.15
C VAL A 433 -18.02 4.98 18.85
N LYS A 434 -16.74 5.10 18.46
CA LYS A 434 -16.10 6.38 18.16
C LYS A 434 -16.78 7.09 16.97
N LEU A 435 -17.03 6.38 15.86
CA LEU A 435 -17.68 6.96 14.67
C LEU A 435 -19.14 7.32 14.91
N ARG A 436 -19.86 6.53 15.72
CA ARG A 436 -21.29 6.82 16.05
C ARG A 436 -21.44 8.13 16.79
N ALA A 437 -20.47 8.58 17.56
CA ALA A 437 -20.47 9.90 18.21
C ALA A 437 -20.60 11.05 17.18
N HIS A 438 -20.18 10.81 15.94
CA HIS A 438 -20.31 11.74 14.81
C HIS A 438 -21.48 11.40 13.87
N GLY A 439 -22.35 10.44 14.23
CA GLY A 439 -23.42 9.98 13.35
C GLY A 439 -22.93 9.18 12.12
N ILE A 440 -21.70 8.69 12.14
CA ILE A 440 -21.06 7.99 11.02
C ILE A 440 -21.11 6.47 11.28
N ALA A 441 -21.50 5.70 10.26
CA ALA A 441 -21.36 4.26 10.27
C ALA A 441 -19.92 3.85 9.87
N LEU A 442 -19.35 2.86 10.55
CA LEU A 442 -18.07 2.29 10.14
C LEU A 442 -18.21 1.72 8.72
N ALA A 443 -17.30 2.11 7.82
CA ALA A 443 -17.22 1.52 6.50
C ALA A 443 -17.04 -0.01 6.58
N PRO A 444 -17.59 -0.80 5.66
CA PRO A 444 -17.39 -2.25 5.66
C PRO A 444 -15.93 -2.58 5.45
N ILE A 445 -15.45 -3.69 6.06
CA ILE A 445 -14.06 -4.14 5.91
C ILE A 445 -13.73 -4.55 4.47
N ALA A 446 -14.72 -4.92 3.67
CA ALA A 446 -14.59 -5.25 2.26
C ALA A 446 -15.79 -4.75 1.45
N ASP A 447 -15.52 -4.19 0.28
CA ASP A 447 -16.52 -3.89 -0.75
C ASP A 447 -16.94 -5.21 -1.42
N CYS A 448 -18.08 -5.74 -1.00
CA CYS A 448 -18.65 -6.94 -1.62
C CYS A 448 -19.62 -6.56 -2.73
N PRO A 449 -19.59 -7.24 -3.89
CA PRO A 449 -20.60 -7.03 -4.92
C PRO A 449 -21.98 -7.37 -4.35
N ARG A 450 -22.95 -6.54 -4.68
CA ARG A 450 -24.37 -6.79 -4.34
C ARG A 450 -24.96 -7.84 -5.25
#